data_7f8ab5a0be04e84f5fdb771e5050adad
#
_entry.id   7f8ab5a0be04e84f5fdb771e5050adad
#
_cell.length_a   1.000
_cell.length_b   1.000
_cell.length_c   1.000
_cell.angle_alpha   90.00
_cell.angle_beta   90.00
_cell.angle_gamma   90.00
#
_symmetry.space_group_name_H-M   'P 1'
#
loop_
_entity.id
_entity.type
_entity.pdbx_description
1 polymer ?
#
loop_
_entity_poly.entity_id
_entity_poly.type
_entity_poly.pdbx_seq_one_letter_code
_entity_poly.pdbx_strand_id
1 'polypeptide(L)'
;MRTHAIRPSRVHDLVASIFDEDLHAKRVASLSNAVVGALSGARLAVATIGRALAVSKGGRPRHGIKQVDRFFSNTGVDVWKLFASWVPFVVGPRPEIMVALDWTEFDEDNQSTIALYLVTKHGRATPALEDAGEVRYEGLKK
;
A
#
# COMPACT_ATOMS: atom_id res chain seq x y z
N MET A 1 19.13 -1.08 -20.88
CA MET A 1 18.41 -1.18 -19.60
C MET A 1 17.38 -2.29 -19.73
N ARG A 2 17.57 -3.45 -19.08
CA ARG A 2 16.61 -4.56 -19.16
C ARG A 2 15.42 -4.20 -18.24
N THR A 3 14.31 -3.83 -18.83
CA THR A 3 13.03 -3.71 -18.13
C THR A 3 12.63 -5.11 -17.66
N HIS A 4 12.85 -5.42 -16.40
CA HIS A 4 12.33 -6.67 -15.84
C HIS A 4 10.80 -6.60 -15.85
N ALA A 5 10.20 -7.35 -16.73
CA ALA A 5 8.74 -7.47 -16.80
C ALA A 5 8.22 -7.95 -15.44
N ILE A 6 7.23 -7.22 -14.89
CA ILE A 6 6.56 -7.60 -13.65
C ILE A 6 5.86 -8.93 -13.90
N ARG A 7 6.21 -9.93 -13.09
CA ARG A 7 5.58 -11.27 -13.13
C ARG A 7 4.46 -11.33 -12.09
N PRO A 8 3.18 -11.37 -12.49
CA PRO A 8 2.06 -11.40 -11.55
C PRO A 8 2.12 -12.53 -10.53
N SER A 9 2.62 -13.72 -10.91
CA SER A 9 2.80 -14.82 -9.99
C SER A 9 3.77 -14.50 -8.85
N ARG A 10 4.91 -13.87 -9.15
CA ARG A 10 5.88 -13.47 -8.11
C ARG A 10 5.31 -12.41 -7.15
N VAL A 11 4.49 -11.49 -7.68
CA VAL A 11 3.79 -10.52 -6.83
C VAL A 11 2.80 -11.24 -5.93
N HIS A 12 2.06 -12.20 -6.46
CA HIS A 12 1.12 -12.99 -5.67
C HIS A 12 1.85 -13.79 -4.58
N ASP A 13 2.93 -14.49 -4.92
CA ASP A 13 3.71 -15.30 -3.97
C ASP A 13 4.28 -14.42 -2.84
N LEU A 14 4.78 -13.21 -3.18
CA LEU A 14 5.27 -12.26 -2.18
C LEU A 14 4.15 -11.76 -1.27
N VAL A 15 3.03 -11.33 -1.85
CA VAL A 15 1.88 -10.83 -1.06
C VAL A 15 1.32 -11.94 -0.17
N ALA A 16 1.21 -13.16 -0.68
CA ALA A 16 0.79 -14.30 0.09
C ALA A 16 1.76 -14.60 1.26
N SER A 17 3.07 -14.61 1.00
CA SER A 17 4.07 -14.88 2.04
C SER A 17 4.06 -13.86 3.20
N ILE A 18 3.46 -12.69 3.00
CA ILE A 18 3.36 -11.65 4.04
C ILE A 18 2.00 -11.70 4.74
N PHE A 19 0.90 -11.96 4.01
CA PHE A 19 -0.45 -11.68 4.47
C PHE A 19 -1.43 -12.86 4.42
N ASP A 20 -1.01 -14.09 4.12
CA ASP A 20 -1.89 -15.25 4.04
C ASP A 20 -2.51 -15.64 5.39
N GLU A 21 -1.85 -15.32 6.50
CA GLU A 21 -2.40 -15.50 7.85
C GLU A 21 -3.45 -14.43 8.22
N ASP A 22 -3.33 -13.22 7.66
CA ASP A 22 -4.20 -12.07 7.97
C ASP A 22 -5.39 -11.95 7.01
N LEU A 23 -5.21 -12.40 5.77
CA LEU A 23 -6.16 -12.21 4.70
C LEU A 23 -6.62 -13.54 4.10
N HIS A 24 -7.93 -13.69 3.97
CA HIS A 24 -8.49 -14.80 3.18
C HIS A 24 -7.93 -14.79 1.74
N ALA A 25 -7.68 -15.96 1.15
CA ALA A 25 -7.05 -16.14 -0.17
C ALA A 25 -7.61 -15.25 -1.29
N LYS A 26 -8.94 -14.99 -1.31
CA LYS A 26 -9.55 -14.06 -2.29
C LYS A 26 -9.10 -12.61 -2.10
N ARG A 27 -8.82 -12.18 -0.87
CA ARG A 27 -8.32 -10.84 -0.57
C ARG A 27 -6.84 -10.74 -0.88
N VAL A 28 -6.05 -11.79 -0.60
CA VAL A 28 -4.65 -11.89 -1.03
C VAL A 28 -4.55 -11.74 -2.56
N ALA A 29 -5.39 -12.46 -3.31
CA ALA A 29 -5.44 -12.34 -4.76
C ALA A 29 -5.85 -10.93 -5.23
N SER A 30 -6.79 -10.29 -4.54
CA SER A 30 -7.22 -8.92 -4.87
C SER A 30 -6.14 -7.89 -4.58
N LEU A 31 -5.44 -7.99 -3.44
CA LEU A 31 -4.29 -7.17 -3.09
C LEU A 31 -3.17 -7.35 -4.11
N SER A 32 -2.81 -8.59 -4.44
CA SER A 32 -1.78 -8.91 -5.45
C SER A 32 -2.11 -8.27 -6.80
N ASN A 33 -3.37 -8.33 -7.23
CA ASN A 33 -3.83 -7.70 -8.46
C ASN A 33 -3.70 -6.17 -8.40
N ALA A 34 -4.07 -5.54 -7.27
CA ALA A 34 -3.90 -4.11 -7.09
C ALA A 34 -2.42 -3.71 -7.14
N VAL A 35 -1.53 -4.48 -6.50
CA VAL A 35 -0.06 -4.27 -6.55
C VAL A 35 0.47 -4.40 -7.97
N VAL A 36 0.07 -5.43 -8.73
CA VAL A 36 0.45 -5.57 -10.16
C VAL A 36 0.00 -4.35 -10.96
N GLY A 37 -1.25 -3.89 -10.75
CA GLY A 37 -1.78 -2.72 -11.41
C GLY A 37 -1.02 -1.43 -11.04
N ALA A 38 -0.68 -1.24 -9.77
CA ALA A 38 0.08 -0.09 -9.30
C ALA A 38 1.51 -0.05 -9.89
N LEU A 39 2.20 -1.18 -9.85
CA LEU A 39 3.54 -1.31 -10.44
C LEU A 39 3.55 -1.07 -11.95
N SER A 40 2.53 -1.56 -12.66
CA SER A 40 2.41 -1.40 -14.12
C SER A 40 1.94 0.00 -14.53
N GLY A 41 1.09 0.63 -13.72
CA GLY A 41 0.52 1.95 -13.99
C GLY A 41 1.40 3.11 -13.53
N ALA A 42 2.39 2.86 -12.66
CA ALA A 42 3.28 3.84 -12.05
C ALA A 42 2.56 5.02 -11.35
N ARG A 43 1.29 4.83 -10.95
CA ARG A 43 0.47 5.81 -10.23
C ARG A 43 -0.50 5.10 -9.28
N LEU A 44 -0.77 5.71 -8.12
CA LEU A 44 -1.66 5.15 -7.08
C LEU A 44 -3.14 5.59 -7.22
N ALA A 45 -3.57 6.04 -8.40
CA ALA A 45 -4.98 6.33 -8.63
C ALA A 45 -5.76 5.06 -9.02
N VAL A 46 -6.90 4.80 -8.39
CA VAL A 46 -7.75 3.62 -8.59
C VAL A 46 -8.00 3.32 -10.07
N ALA A 47 -8.37 4.36 -10.84
CA ALA A 47 -8.61 4.22 -12.27
C ALA A 47 -7.36 3.81 -13.07
N THR A 48 -6.18 4.29 -12.67
CA THR A 48 -4.91 3.95 -13.33
C THR A 48 -4.48 2.53 -12.99
N ILE A 49 -4.54 2.16 -11.71
CA ILE A 49 -4.28 0.79 -11.23
C ILE A 49 -5.18 -0.20 -11.94
N GLY A 50 -6.50 0.10 -12.00
CA GLY A 50 -7.48 -0.78 -12.63
C GLY A 50 -7.29 -0.93 -14.14
N ARG A 51 -6.93 0.14 -14.86
CA ARG A 51 -6.60 0.06 -16.29
C ARG A 51 -5.35 -0.77 -16.55
N ALA A 52 -4.28 -0.52 -15.78
CA ALA A 52 -3.03 -1.27 -15.91
C ALA A 52 -3.23 -2.75 -15.58
N LEU A 53 -4.01 -3.09 -14.55
CA LEU A 53 -4.40 -4.46 -14.23
C LEU A 53 -5.16 -5.12 -15.39
N ALA A 54 -6.12 -4.41 -15.99
CA ALA A 54 -6.88 -4.94 -17.12
C ALA A 54 -5.97 -5.26 -18.33
N VAL A 55 -5.02 -4.38 -18.64
CA VAL A 55 -4.03 -4.62 -19.69
C VAL A 55 -3.19 -5.86 -19.39
N SER A 56 -2.69 -6.00 -18.14
CA SER A 56 -1.86 -7.15 -17.75
C SER A 56 -2.60 -8.50 -17.83
N LYS A 57 -3.93 -8.48 -17.73
CA LYS A 57 -4.81 -9.67 -17.81
C LYS A 57 -5.51 -9.86 -19.14
N GLY A 58 -5.30 -8.98 -20.12
CA GLY A 58 -6.04 -9.01 -21.38
C GLY A 58 -7.55 -8.75 -21.21
N GLY A 59 -7.93 -8.04 -20.13
CA GLY A 59 -9.32 -7.78 -19.78
C GLY A 59 -9.80 -6.37 -20.16
N ARG A 60 -11.10 -6.10 -19.86
CA ARG A 60 -11.69 -4.79 -20.12
C ARG A 60 -11.36 -3.78 -19.03
N PRO A 61 -10.98 -2.52 -19.34
CA PRO A 61 -10.59 -1.50 -18.35
C PRO A 61 -11.61 -1.30 -17.22
N ARG A 62 -12.91 -1.25 -17.55
CA ARG A 62 -13.97 -1.07 -16.55
C ARG A 62 -14.01 -2.18 -15.50
N HIS A 63 -13.65 -3.43 -15.88
CA HIS A 63 -13.64 -4.55 -14.93
C HIS A 63 -12.44 -4.47 -13.99
N GLY A 64 -11.26 -4.09 -14.50
CA GLY A 64 -10.10 -3.85 -13.68
C GLY A 64 -10.31 -2.71 -12.68
N ILE A 65 -10.85 -1.57 -13.14
CA ILE A 65 -11.17 -0.43 -12.26
C ILE A 65 -12.14 -0.87 -11.15
N LYS A 66 -13.24 -1.54 -11.50
CA LYS A 66 -14.23 -1.99 -10.53
C LYS A 66 -13.67 -3.02 -9.55
N GLN A 67 -12.73 -3.87 -9.98
CA GLN A 67 -12.06 -4.83 -9.09
C GLN A 67 -11.19 -4.11 -8.05
N VAL A 68 -10.39 -3.14 -8.45
CA VAL A 68 -9.53 -2.35 -7.56
C VAL A 68 -10.37 -1.50 -6.61
N ASP A 69 -11.38 -0.82 -7.13
CA ASP A 69 -12.31 0.00 -6.34
C ASP A 69 -13.00 -0.84 -5.24
N ARG A 70 -13.54 -2.00 -5.58
CA ARG A 70 -14.16 -2.91 -4.61
C ARG A 70 -13.18 -3.41 -3.55
N PHE A 71 -11.90 -3.59 -3.90
CA PHE A 71 -10.89 -4.00 -2.93
C PHE A 71 -10.60 -2.88 -1.94
N PHE A 72 -10.40 -1.65 -2.40
CA PHE A 72 -10.14 -0.51 -1.52
C PHE A 72 -11.35 -0.09 -0.68
N SER A 73 -12.56 -0.33 -1.18
CA SER A 73 -13.81 -0.09 -0.43
C SER A 73 -14.21 -1.25 0.49
N ASN A 74 -13.37 -2.29 0.62
CA ASN A 74 -13.71 -3.47 1.40
C ASN A 74 -13.42 -3.26 2.89
N THR A 75 -14.46 -2.95 3.66
CA THR A 75 -14.38 -2.78 5.11
C THR A 75 -13.94 -4.02 5.89
N GLY A 76 -13.93 -5.18 5.25
CA GLY A 76 -13.40 -6.42 5.84
C GLY A 76 -11.88 -6.54 5.77
N VAL A 77 -11.18 -5.56 5.17
CA VAL A 77 -9.71 -5.45 5.20
C VAL A 77 -9.36 -4.43 6.27
N ASP A 78 -8.85 -4.90 7.39
CA ASP A 78 -8.34 -4.07 8.47
C ASP A 78 -6.86 -3.77 8.21
N VAL A 79 -6.59 -2.56 7.69
CA VAL A 79 -5.24 -2.14 7.33
C VAL A 79 -4.30 -2.15 8.54
N TRP A 80 -4.81 -1.80 9.73
CA TRP A 80 -4.02 -1.79 10.96
C TRP A 80 -3.50 -3.17 11.34
N LYS A 81 -4.32 -4.20 11.16
CA LYS A 81 -3.88 -5.58 11.38
C LYS A 81 -2.78 -6.00 10.41
N LEU A 82 -2.82 -5.50 9.17
CA LEU A 82 -1.80 -5.83 8.18
C LEU A 82 -0.41 -5.27 8.53
N PHE A 83 -0.34 -4.18 9.29
CA PHE A 83 0.95 -3.65 9.76
C PHE A 83 1.68 -4.61 10.71
N ALA A 84 0.97 -5.48 11.43
CA ALA A 84 1.59 -6.49 12.29
C ALA A 84 2.46 -7.47 11.49
N SER A 85 2.08 -7.80 10.26
CA SER A 85 2.86 -8.66 9.36
C SER A 85 3.79 -7.85 8.45
N TRP A 86 3.39 -6.65 8.04
CA TRP A 86 4.19 -5.78 7.18
C TRP A 86 5.45 -5.26 7.86
N VAL A 87 5.34 -4.76 9.10
CA VAL A 87 6.48 -4.15 9.81
C VAL A 87 7.63 -5.14 10.01
N PRO A 88 7.41 -6.37 10.52
CA PRO A 88 8.47 -7.37 10.63
C PRO A 88 9.10 -7.73 9.27
N PHE A 89 8.29 -7.80 8.21
CA PHE A 89 8.79 -8.05 6.86
C PHE A 89 9.74 -6.94 6.38
N VAL A 90 9.36 -5.67 6.57
CA VAL A 90 10.17 -4.51 6.17
C VAL A 90 11.43 -4.37 7.01
N VAL A 91 11.30 -4.55 8.33
CA VAL A 91 12.43 -4.47 9.27
C VAL A 91 13.42 -5.61 9.05
N GLY A 92 12.91 -6.83 8.84
CA GLY A 92 13.76 -8.02 8.69
C GLY A 92 14.64 -8.27 9.93
N PRO A 93 15.77 -8.98 9.79
CA PRO A 93 16.63 -9.38 10.91
C PRO A 93 17.59 -8.27 11.37
N ARG A 94 17.26 -7.00 11.21
CA ARG A 94 18.14 -5.89 11.60
C ARG A 94 18.13 -5.71 13.12
N PRO A 95 19.30 -5.68 13.78
CA PRO A 95 19.39 -5.44 15.23
C PRO A 95 19.09 -3.98 15.59
N GLU A 96 19.33 -3.06 14.65
CA GLU A 96 19.08 -1.63 14.80
C GLU A 96 18.43 -1.08 13.55
N ILE A 97 17.50 -0.17 13.73
CA ILE A 97 16.79 0.52 12.65
C ILE A 97 16.83 2.03 12.89
N MET A 98 16.91 2.77 11.80
CA MET A 98 16.68 4.22 11.81
C MET A 98 15.31 4.48 11.21
N VAL A 99 14.51 5.27 11.92
CA VAL A 99 13.15 5.62 11.52
C VAL A 99 13.07 7.13 11.39
N ALA A 100 12.49 7.59 10.30
CA ALA A 100 12.10 8.99 10.12
C ALA A 100 10.58 9.11 10.33
N LEU A 101 10.18 10.13 11.08
CA LEU A 101 8.80 10.53 11.23
C LEU A 101 8.53 11.68 10.25
N ASP A 102 7.52 11.54 9.43
CA ASP A 102 7.02 12.59 8.55
C ASP A 102 5.60 12.97 8.97
N TRP A 103 5.37 14.26 9.09
CA TRP A 103 4.06 14.83 9.41
C TRP A 103 3.65 15.75 8.28
N THR A 104 2.58 15.41 7.61
CA THR A 104 2.04 16.20 6.49
C THR A 104 0.63 16.68 6.83
N GLU A 105 0.41 17.99 6.75
CA GLU A 105 -0.91 18.59 6.94
C GLU A 105 -1.55 18.87 5.58
N PHE A 106 -2.83 18.54 5.46
CA PHE A 106 -3.67 18.82 4.29
C PHE A 106 -4.74 19.81 4.72
N ASP A 107 -4.40 21.12 4.63
CA ASP A 107 -5.24 22.22 5.12
C ASP A 107 -6.63 22.26 4.49
N GLU A 108 -6.75 21.88 3.20
CA GLU A 108 -8.02 21.89 2.46
C GLU A 108 -9.03 20.86 3.00
N ASP A 109 -8.53 19.75 3.56
CA ASP A 109 -9.35 18.63 4.00
C ASP A 109 -9.42 18.48 5.53
N ASN A 110 -8.77 19.38 6.30
CA ASN A 110 -8.60 19.25 7.75
C ASN A 110 -8.03 17.89 8.18
N GLN A 111 -7.15 17.33 7.38
CA GLN A 111 -6.52 16.04 7.63
C GLN A 111 -5.02 16.21 7.81
N SER A 112 -4.44 15.39 8.67
CA SER A 112 -3.00 15.22 8.72
C SER A 112 -2.63 13.75 8.67
N THR A 113 -1.48 13.49 8.06
CA THR A 113 -0.91 12.16 7.98
C THR A 113 0.38 12.13 8.78
N ILE A 114 0.52 11.13 9.65
CA ILE A 114 1.78 10.79 10.30
C ILE A 114 2.29 9.51 9.67
N ALA A 115 3.49 9.56 9.12
CA ALA A 115 4.10 8.40 8.52
C ALA A 115 5.46 8.09 9.15
N LEU A 116 5.69 6.83 9.45
CA LEU A 116 6.98 6.30 9.89
C LEU A 116 7.66 5.61 8.72
N TYR A 117 8.85 6.07 8.39
CA TYR A 117 9.65 5.50 7.32
C TYR A 117 10.89 4.84 7.87
N LEU A 118 11.15 3.61 7.44
CA LEU A 118 12.42 2.95 7.67
C LEU A 118 13.49 3.57 6.74
N VAL A 119 14.51 4.18 7.34
CA VAL A 119 15.64 4.74 6.58
C VAL A 119 16.62 3.62 6.27
N THR A 120 16.88 3.39 4.99
CA THR A 120 17.82 2.37 4.54
C THR A 120 19.17 2.98 4.12
N LYS A 121 20.24 2.18 4.12
CA LYS A 121 21.58 2.62 3.70
C LYS A 121 21.65 3.16 2.26
N HIS A 122 20.65 2.86 1.45
CA HIS A 122 20.56 3.32 0.06
C HIS A 122 19.84 4.69 -0.08
N GLY A 123 19.59 5.38 1.04
CA GLY A 123 18.98 6.71 1.05
C GLY A 123 17.50 6.75 0.64
N ARG A 124 16.84 5.58 0.52
CA ARG A 124 15.40 5.49 0.28
C ARG A 124 14.68 5.16 1.58
N ALA A 125 13.64 5.93 1.86
CA ALA A 125 12.74 5.65 2.95
C ALA A 125 11.65 4.66 2.50
N THR A 126 11.43 3.62 3.29
CA THR A 126 10.36 2.64 3.06
C THR A 126 9.27 2.88 4.11
N PRO A 127 8.01 3.11 3.72
CA PRO A 127 6.94 3.31 4.68
C PRO A 127 6.78 2.05 5.53
N ALA A 128 6.90 2.21 6.84
CA ALA A 128 6.68 1.16 7.82
C ALA A 128 5.28 1.23 8.42
N LEU A 129 4.81 2.44 8.68
CA LEU A 129 3.47 2.72 9.22
C LEU A 129 3.01 4.09 8.72
N GLU A 130 1.73 4.22 8.36
CA GLU A 130 1.11 5.48 7.99
C GLU A 130 -0.29 5.54 8.62
N ASP A 131 -0.58 6.65 9.28
CA ASP A 131 -1.89 6.96 9.81
C ASP A 131 -2.37 8.30 9.30
N ALA A 132 -3.62 8.37 8.86
CA ALA A 132 -4.29 9.59 8.46
C ALA A 132 -5.49 9.84 9.38
N GLY A 133 -5.50 10.97 10.05
CA GLY A 133 -6.55 11.35 10.98
C GLY A 133 -7.02 12.78 10.77
N GLU A 134 -8.25 13.05 11.23
CA GLU A 134 -8.78 14.40 11.33
C GLU A 134 -8.10 15.13 12.48
N VAL A 135 -7.44 16.26 12.21
CA VAL A 135 -6.84 17.09 13.26
C VAL A 135 -7.93 17.92 13.91
N ARG A 136 -8.35 17.54 15.11
CA ARG A 136 -9.15 18.40 15.97
C ARG A 136 -8.22 19.25 16.82
N TYR A 137 -8.06 20.51 16.47
CA TYR A 137 -7.45 21.50 17.36
C TYR A 137 -8.43 21.81 18.50
N GLU A 138 -8.46 20.99 19.54
CA GLU A 138 -9.10 21.36 20.79
C GLU A 138 -8.14 22.26 21.57
N GLY A 139 -8.38 23.56 21.49
CA GLY A 139 -7.96 24.51 22.51
C GLY A 139 -6.56 25.06 22.46
N LEU A 140 -6.26 25.89 21.46
CA LEU A 140 -5.34 27.01 21.63
C LEU A 140 -6.13 28.32 21.43
N LYS A 141 -6.88 28.69 22.44
CA LYS A 141 -7.30 30.10 22.59
C LYS A 141 -6.05 30.89 23.01
N LYS A 142 -5.63 31.82 22.14
CA LYS A 142 -4.76 32.91 22.53
C LYS A 142 -5.46 33.86 23.49
#